data_fdce1daef5832a1850a0a8df8e976ea3
#
_entry.id   fdce1daef5832a1850a0a8df8e976ea3
#
_cell.length_a   1.000
_cell.length_b   1.000
_cell.length_c   1.000
_cell.angle_alpha   90.00
_cell.angle_beta   90.00
_cell.angle_gamma   90.00
#
_symmetry.space_group_name_H-M   'P 1'
#
loop_
_entity.id
_entity.type
_entity.pdbx_description
1 polymer ?
#
loop_
_entity_poly.entity_id
_entity_poly.type
_entity_poly.pdbx_seq_one_letter_code
_entity_poly.pdbx_strand_id
1 'polypeptide(L)'
;MLINDPRSDHQPVTEASYANIPIVAFTNVDSPTKFIDIAVPCNNKSPQSIGLMWWFLAREVLRLRGSISRDMPWEVMPDLFFYRDPEEAEKEEAARAEEVMASKQADFVAPPAKEEWGGEELAGAAAPVTDWSADAAPGAAAPATPAAAPAFQVT
;
A
#
# COMPACT_ATOMS: atom_id res chain seq x y z
N MET A 1 -2.63 -20.52 -18.72
CA MET A 1 -3.01 -20.49 -17.28
C MET A 1 -1.76 -20.69 -16.44
N LEU A 2 -1.66 -20.06 -15.25
CA LEU A 2 -0.52 -20.25 -14.35
C LEU A 2 -1.03 -20.80 -13.03
N ILE A 3 -0.35 -21.81 -12.48
CA ILE A 3 -0.77 -22.57 -11.29
C ILE A 3 0.39 -22.62 -10.30
N ASN A 4 0.06 -22.43 -9.03
CA ASN A 4 1.05 -22.41 -7.97
C ASN A 4 1.41 -23.82 -7.46
N ASP A 5 0.41 -24.69 -7.29
CA ASP A 5 0.61 -26.09 -6.89
C ASP A 5 -0.38 -27.01 -7.61
N PRO A 6 0.08 -27.87 -8.52
CA PRO A 6 -0.79 -28.77 -9.27
C PRO A 6 -1.55 -29.77 -8.41
N ARG A 7 -1.07 -30.03 -7.19
CA ARG A 7 -1.75 -30.96 -6.27
C ARG A 7 -2.97 -30.33 -5.64
N SER A 8 -2.83 -29.11 -5.13
CA SER A 8 -3.93 -28.36 -4.52
C SER A 8 -4.91 -27.86 -5.58
N ASP A 9 -4.38 -27.43 -6.73
CA ASP A 9 -5.14 -26.84 -7.84
C ASP A 9 -5.48 -27.86 -8.94
N HIS A 10 -5.75 -29.11 -8.57
CA HIS A 10 -6.04 -30.18 -9.54
C HIS A 10 -7.31 -29.93 -10.35
N GLN A 11 -8.33 -29.31 -9.77
CA GLN A 11 -9.58 -29.01 -10.44
C GLN A 11 -9.40 -28.00 -11.58
N PRO A 12 -8.76 -26.83 -11.38
CA PRO A 12 -8.42 -25.91 -12.46
C PRO A 12 -7.59 -26.54 -13.58
N VAL A 13 -6.65 -27.44 -13.25
CA VAL A 13 -5.85 -28.19 -14.24
C VAL A 13 -6.75 -29.06 -15.12
N THR A 14 -7.69 -29.77 -14.52
CA THR A 14 -8.62 -30.62 -15.26
C THR A 14 -9.54 -29.80 -16.16
N GLU A 15 -10.07 -28.69 -15.68
CA GLU A 15 -10.93 -27.82 -16.47
C GLU A 15 -10.19 -27.15 -17.65
N ALA A 16 -8.95 -26.72 -17.42
CA ALA A 16 -8.11 -26.17 -18.48
C ALA A 16 -7.80 -27.20 -19.59
N SER A 17 -7.69 -28.48 -19.24
CA SER A 17 -7.49 -29.57 -20.22
C SER A 17 -8.69 -29.76 -21.14
N TYR A 18 -9.92 -29.49 -20.67
CA TYR A 18 -11.14 -29.54 -21.51
C TYR A 18 -11.22 -28.35 -22.47
N ALA A 19 -10.72 -27.21 -22.06
CA ALA A 19 -10.74 -25.99 -22.83
C ALA A 19 -9.50 -25.78 -23.71
N ASN A 20 -8.57 -26.75 -23.73
CA ASN A 20 -7.32 -26.69 -24.46
C ASN A 20 -6.45 -25.45 -24.13
N ILE A 21 -6.43 -25.08 -22.86
CA ILE A 21 -5.65 -23.95 -22.34
C ILE A 21 -4.29 -24.45 -21.87
N PRO A 22 -3.17 -23.92 -22.38
CA PRO A 22 -1.85 -24.31 -21.92
C PRO A 22 -1.61 -23.90 -20.47
N ILE A 23 -0.94 -24.80 -19.71
CA ILE A 23 -0.71 -24.64 -18.28
C ILE A 23 0.79 -24.55 -17.98
N VAL A 24 1.16 -23.50 -17.28
CA VAL A 24 2.47 -23.33 -16.63
C VAL A 24 2.28 -23.54 -15.13
N ALA A 25 3.05 -24.41 -14.51
CA ALA A 25 2.91 -24.68 -13.09
C ALA A 25 4.25 -24.65 -12.34
N PHE A 26 4.23 -24.12 -11.12
CA PHE A 26 5.33 -24.31 -10.18
C PHE A 26 5.24 -25.72 -9.58
N THR A 27 6.29 -26.49 -9.74
CA THR A 27 6.30 -27.90 -9.38
C THR A 27 7.42 -28.20 -8.39
N ASN A 28 7.09 -28.99 -7.38
CA ASN A 28 8.06 -29.61 -6.50
C ASN A 28 8.28 -31.07 -6.93
N VAL A 29 9.15 -31.79 -6.27
CA VAL A 29 9.46 -33.20 -6.52
C VAL A 29 8.23 -34.12 -6.44
N ASP A 30 7.30 -33.79 -5.55
CA ASP A 30 6.06 -34.55 -5.28
C ASP A 30 4.85 -34.08 -6.09
N SER A 31 5.00 -33.07 -6.95
CA SER A 31 3.90 -32.50 -7.72
C SER A 31 3.55 -33.37 -8.93
N PRO A 32 2.24 -33.65 -9.18
CA PRO A 32 1.80 -34.33 -10.38
C PRO A 32 1.96 -33.42 -11.61
N THR A 33 2.53 -33.96 -12.67
CA THR A 33 2.80 -33.20 -13.92
C THR A 33 1.81 -33.50 -15.05
N LYS A 34 0.76 -34.25 -14.78
CA LYS A 34 -0.26 -34.59 -15.78
C LYS A 34 -1.03 -33.34 -16.19
N PHE A 35 -1.17 -33.11 -17.50
CA PHE A 35 -1.80 -31.94 -18.12
C PHE A 35 -1.05 -30.61 -17.92
N ILE A 36 0.20 -30.64 -17.53
CA ILE A 36 1.04 -29.45 -17.40
C ILE A 36 1.96 -29.39 -18.62
N ASP A 37 1.94 -28.26 -19.33
CA ASP A 37 2.75 -28.04 -20.52
C ASP A 37 4.16 -27.57 -20.16
N ILE A 38 4.26 -26.68 -19.16
CA ILE A 38 5.55 -26.17 -18.68
C ILE A 38 5.59 -26.31 -17.16
N ALA A 39 6.51 -27.15 -16.70
CA ALA A 39 6.77 -27.32 -15.27
C ALA A 39 7.99 -26.48 -14.87
N VAL A 40 7.84 -25.60 -13.91
CA VAL A 40 8.91 -24.80 -13.33
C VAL A 40 9.31 -25.42 -11.99
N PRO A 41 10.47 -26.08 -11.90
CA PRO A 41 10.88 -26.73 -10.66
C PRO A 41 11.25 -25.70 -9.60
N CYS A 42 10.56 -25.76 -8.46
CA CYS A 42 10.80 -24.88 -7.31
C CYS A 42 10.27 -25.50 -6.03
N ASN A 43 10.54 -24.85 -4.90
CA ASN A 43 9.90 -25.18 -3.64
C ASN A 43 8.57 -24.43 -3.53
N ASN A 44 7.46 -25.12 -3.75
CA ASN A 44 6.11 -24.54 -3.68
C ASN A 44 5.42 -24.70 -2.30
N LYS A 45 6.20 -24.98 -1.25
CA LYS A 45 5.68 -25.12 0.12
C LYS A 45 6.01 -23.95 1.05
N SER A 46 7.09 -23.24 0.75
CA SER A 46 7.48 -22.06 1.52
C SER A 46 6.91 -20.77 0.92
N PRO A 47 6.29 -19.89 1.72
CA PRO A 47 5.74 -18.63 1.25
C PRO A 47 6.81 -17.72 0.63
N GLN A 48 8.02 -17.74 1.17
CA GLN A 48 9.14 -16.94 0.63
C GLN A 48 9.56 -17.43 -0.77
N SER A 49 9.63 -18.75 -0.95
CA SER A 49 9.99 -19.33 -2.25
C SER A 49 8.93 -19.06 -3.32
N ILE A 50 7.66 -19.18 -2.97
CA ILE A 50 6.54 -18.88 -3.85
C ILE A 50 6.55 -17.40 -4.24
N GLY A 51 6.69 -16.50 -3.27
CA GLY A 51 6.78 -15.06 -3.54
C GLY A 51 7.95 -14.70 -4.45
N LEU A 52 9.11 -15.31 -4.25
CA LEU A 52 10.27 -15.12 -5.11
C LEU A 52 10.00 -15.59 -6.56
N MET A 53 9.32 -16.71 -6.74
CA MET A 53 8.95 -17.20 -8.09
C MET A 53 7.99 -16.23 -8.79
N TRP A 54 7.02 -15.70 -8.07
CA TRP A 54 6.12 -14.66 -8.60
C TRP A 54 6.85 -13.37 -8.94
N TRP A 55 7.83 -12.98 -8.15
CA TRP A 55 8.69 -11.83 -8.44
C TRP A 55 9.50 -12.04 -9.73
N PHE A 56 10.12 -13.21 -9.91
CA PHE A 56 10.81 -13.53 -11.14
C PHE A 56 9.90 -13.50 -12.37
N LEU A 57 8.71 -14.06 -12.25
CA LEU A 57 7.71 -14.05 -13.32
C LEU A 57 7.30 -12.61 -13.68
N ALA A 58 6.95 -11.80 -12.69
CA ALA A 58 6.56 -10.42 -12.91
C ALA A 58 7.68 -9.62 -13.59
N ARG A 59 8.92 -9.77 -13.14
CA ARG A 59 10.08 -9.12 -13.75
C ARG A 59 10.27 -9.51 -15.21
N GLU A 60 10.20 -10.79 -15.54
CA GLU A 60 10.37 -11.23 -16.93
C GLU A 60 9.21 -10.77 -17.83
N VAL A 61 8.00 -10.77 -17.34
CA VAL A 61 6.85 -10.23 -18.09
C VAL A 61 7.03 -8.73 -18.37
N LEU A 62 7.50 -7.95 -17.41
CA LEU A 62 7.77 -6.52 -17.60
C LEU A 62 8.92 -6.27 -18.56
N ARG A 63 9.94 -7.12 -18.55
CA ARG A 63 11.05 -7.11 -19.53
C ARG A 63 10.56 -7.42 -20.94
N LEU A 64 9.70 -8.43 -21.09
CA LEU A 64 9.11 -8.79 -22.37
C LEU A 64 8.20 -7.70 -22.93
N ARG A 65 7.51 -6.97 -22.05
CA ARG A 65 6.70 -5.79 -22.41
C ARG A 65 7.54 -4.55 -22.75
N GLY A 66 8.83 -4.57 -22.45
CA GLY A 66 9.73 -3.44 -22.66
C GLY A 66 9.62 -2.33 -21.60
N SER A 67 8.89 -2.58 -20.51
CA SER A 67 8.75 -1.60 -19.41
C SER A 67 10.02 -1.48 -18.56
N ILE A 68 10.81 -2.56 -18.50
CA ILE A 68 12.07 -2.62 -17.76
C ILE A 68 13.18 -3.09 -18.69
N SER A 69 14.34 -2.41 -18.65
CA SER A 69 15.53 -2.84 -19.36
C SER A 69 16.13 -4.10 -18.73
N ARG A 70 16.81 -4.92 -19.54
CA ARG A 70 17.56 -6.06 -19.04
C ARG A 70 18.88 -5.69 -18.38
N ASP A 71 19.43 -4.53 -18.75
CA ASP A 71 20.74 -4.05 -18.27
C ASP A 71 20.66 -3.44 -16.87
N MET A 72 19.47 -2.93 -16.50
CA MET A 72 19.23 -2.32 -15.19
C MET A 72 18.61 -3.32 -14.21
N PRO A 73 19.06 -3.36 -12.95
CA PRO A 73 18.37 -4.13 -11.91
C PRO A 73 16.98 -3.56 -11.68
N TRP A 74 16.03 -4.44 -11.35
CA TRP A 74 14.69 -3.98 -11.00
C TRP A 74 14.69 -3.44 -9.56
N GLU A 75 14.15 -2.24 -9.37
CA GLU A 75 14.14 -1.54 -8.08
C GLU A 75 13.21 -2.17 -7.03
N VAL A 76 12.23 -2.97 -7.49
CA VAL A 76 11.27 -3.61 -6.60
C VAL A 76 11.90 -4.79 -5.89
N MET A 77 11.90 -4.76 -4.56
CA MET A 77 12.43 -5.83 -3.73
C MET A 77 11.52 -7.07 -3.73
N PRO A 78 12.08 -8.29 -3.72
CA PRO A 78 11.30 -9.52 -3.66
C PRO A 78 10.46 -9.66 -2.40
N ASP A 79 10.84 -9.02 -1.30
CA ASP A 79 10.13 -9.05 -0.02
C ASP A 79 8.69 -8.57 -0.10
N LEU A 80 8.40 -7.66 -1.05
CA LEU A 80 7.04 -7.17 -1.30
C LEU A 80 6.11 -8.24 -1.87
N PHE A 81 6.65 -9.33 -2.41
CA PHE A 81 5.89 -10.44 -2.97
C PHE A 81 5.65 -11.57 -1.96
N PHE A 82 6.25 -11.49 -0.78
CA PHE A 82 6.05 -12.51 0.24
C PHE A 82 4.67 -12.39 0.87
N TYR A 83 4.05 -13.54 1.11
CA TYR A 83 2.78 -13.60 1.83
C TYR A 83 2.99 -13.09 3.26
N ARG A 84 2.16 -12.15 3.67
CA ARG A 84 2.06 -11.68 5.06
C ARG A 84 0.73 -12.15 5.63
N ASP A 85 0.77 -12.65 6.84
CA ASP A 85 -0.45 -12.95 7.56
C ASP A 85 -1.20 -11.64 7.86
N PRO A 86 -2.51 -11.55 7.56
CA PRO A 86 -3.28 -10.34 7.79
C PRO A 86 -3.24 -9.87 9.26
N GLU A 87 -3.23 -10.78 10.22
CA GLU A 87 -3.12 -10.41 11.65
C GLU A 87 -1.76 -9.81 12.01
N GLU A 88 -0.68 -10.30 11.41
CA GLU A 88 0.67 -9.74 11.60
C GLU A 88 0.80 -8.38 10.91
N ALA A 89 0.22 -8.23 9.72
CA ALA A 89 0.22 -6.97 8.98
C ALA A 89 -0.52 -5.86 9.75
N GLU A 90 -1.68 -6.17 10.32
CA GLU A 90 -2.44 -5.22 11.15
C GLU A 90 -1.65 -4.81 12.42
N LYS A 91 -0.97 -5.75 13.06
CA LYS A 91 -0.13 -5.45 14.23
C LYS A 91 1.07 -4.57 13.88
N GLU A 92 1.73 -4.85 12.75
CA GLU A 92 2.85 -4.02 12.26
C GLU A 92 2.37 -2.61 11.88
N GLU A 93 1.21 -2.49 11.24
CA GLU A 93 0.63 -1.20 10.88
C GLU A 93 0.25 -0.39 12.13
N ALA A 94 -0.36 -1.03 13.12
CA ALA A 94 -0.69 -0.41 14.39
C ALA A 94 0.57 0.05 15.14
N ALA A 95 1.59 -0.79 15.24
CA ALA A 95 2.87 -0.45 15.87
C ALA A 95 3.57 0.71 15.15
N ARG A 96 3.56 0.71 13.82
CA ARG A 96 4.13 1.78 13.01
C ARG A 96 3.38 3.10 13.15
N ALA A 97 2.04 3.02 13.28
CA ALA A 97 1.22 4.19 13.54
C ALA A 97 1.50 4.79 14.92
N GLU A 98 1.71 3.95 15.95
CA GLU A 98 2.12 4.39 17.29
C GLU A 98 3.51 5.04 17.30
N GLU A 99 4.49 4.47 16.59
CA GLU A 99 5.83 5.07 16.44
C GLU A 99 5.77 6.44 15.75
N VAL A 100 4.98 6.57 14.69
CA VAL A 100 4.80 7.85 13.98
C VAL A 100 4.09 8.88 14.86
N MET A 101 3.13 8.47 15.68
CA MET A 101 2.47 9.36 16.67
C MET A 101 3.44 9.75 17.78
N ALA A 102 4.22 8.82 18.29
CA ALA A 102 5.22 9.07 19.34
C ALA A 102 6.33 10.02 18.84
N SER A 103 6.82 9.82 17.62
CA SER A 103 7.83 10.69 17.00
C SER A 103 7.30 12.12 16.77
N LYS A 104 6.04 12.27 16.31
CA LYS A 104 5.39 13.57 16.16
C LYS A 104 5.17 14.27 17.52
N GLN A 105 4.90 13.49 18.56
CA GLN A 105 4.71 14.02 19.92
C GLN A 105 6.05 14.43 20.56
N ALA A 106 7.15 13.74 20.23
CA ALA A 106 8.50 14.10 20.67
C ALA A 106 9.02 15.37 19.96
N ASP A 107 8.63 15.58 18.71
CA ASP A 107 9.01 16.78 17.93
C ASP A 107 8.20 18.02 18.37
N PHE A 108 7.09 17.83 19.08
CA PHE A 108 6.25 18.88 19.66
C PHE A 108 6.59 19.19 21.14
N VAL A 109 7.74 18.74 21.65
CA VAL A 109 8.24 19.22 22.95
C VAL A 109 8.64 20.68 22.79
N ALA A 110 7.91 21.51 23.53
CA ALA A 110 7.95 22.96 23.56
C ALA A 110 9.33 23.57 23.35
N PRO A 111 9.40 24.73 22.66
CA PRO A 111 10.62 25.49 22.59
C PRO A 111 11.11 25.81 24.01
N PRO A 112 12.43 25.77 24.28
CA PRO A 112 12.96 26.03 25.59
C PRO A 112 12.45 27.39 26.07
N ALA A 113 11.95 27.41 27.30
CA ALA A 113 11.51 28.63 27.95
C ALA A 113 12.61 29.69 27.76
N LYS A 114 12.21 30.82 27.19
CA LYS A 114 13.09 31.97 27.01
C LYS A 114 13.79 32.27 28.32
N GLU A 115 15.10 32.22 28.31
CA GLU A 115 15.94 32.75 29.38
C GLU A 115 15.50 34.17 29.66
N GLU A 116 15.22 34.48 30.94
CA GLU A 116 14.94 35.81 31.45
C GLU A 116 16.04 36.76 31.01
N TRP A 117 15.71 37.66 30.10
CA TRP A 117 16.51 38.87 29.93
C TRP A 117 16.11 39.80 31.07
N GLY A 118 17.06 39.97 31.99
CA GLY A 118 16.96 40.86 33.13
C GLY A 118 16.57 42.27 32.78
N GLY A 119 15.88 42.82 33.72
CA GLY A 119 15.21 44.05 33.88
C GLY A 119 15.70 45.32 33.22
N GLU A 120 14.76 46.15 32.92
CA GLU A 120 14.80 47.53 33.39
C GLU A 120 13.40 48.12 33.34
N GLU A 121 13.00 48.73 34.44
CA GLU A 121 11.77 49.45 34.64
C GLU A 121 11.60 50.58 33.61
N LEU A 122 10.45 50.65 32.97
CA LEU A 122 9.83 51.91 32.61
C LEU A 122 8.34 51.84 32.76
N ALA A 123 7.87 52.54 33.79
CA ALA A 123 6.47 52.84 34.05
C ALA A 123 5.85 53.64 32.92
N GLY A 124 4.62 53.34 32.58
CA GLY A 124 3.76 54.30 31.91
C GLY A 124 2.84 53.79 30.83
N ALA A 125 1.58 53.95 31.11
CA ALA A 125 0.45 54.01 30.21
C ALA A 125 -0.33 52.71 29.96
N ALA A 126 -1.37 52.61 30.78
CA ALA A 126 -2.53 51.75 30.52
C ALA A 126 -3.26 52.20 29.25
N ALA A 127 -3.47 51.28 28.35
CA ALA A 127 -4.47 51.43 27.29
C ALA A 127 -5.49 50.27 27.43
N PRO A 128 -6.78 50.49 27.25
CA PRO A 128 -7.83 49.56 27.62
C PRO A 128 -7.91 48.39 26.64
N VAL A 129 -8.04 47.22 27.26
CA VAL A 129 -8.32 45.97 26.57
C VAL A 129 -9.74 46.05 26.02
N THR A 130 -9.89 46.15 24.70
CA THR A 130 -11.19 45.97 24.04
C THR A 130 -11.53 44.51 23.97
N ASP A 131 -12.59 44.17 24.69
CA ASP A 131 -13.26 42.86 24.66
C ASP A 131 -13.81 42.57 23.26
N TRP A 132 -13.34 41.48 22.66
CA TRP A 132 -13.75 41.01 21.33
C TRP A 132 -14.88 39.97 21.40
N SER A 133 -15.62 39.87 22.52
CA SER A 133 -16.66 38.86 22.73
C SER A 133 -18.10 39.33 22.55
N ALA A 134 -18.33 40.41 21.80
CA ALA A 134 -19.70 40.82 21.50
C ALA A 134 -19.82 41.38 20.09
N ASP A 135 -20.08 40.50 19.13
CA ASP A 135 -21.11 40.75 18.12
C ASP A 135 -21.34 39.47 17.28
N ALA A 136 -22.34 38.71 17.70
CA ALA A 136 -22.94 37.66 16.88
C ALA A 136 -24.30 38.19 16.41
N ALA A 137 -24.40 38.52 15.14
CA ALA A 137 -25.70 38.71 14.51
C ALA A 137 -25.87 37.72 13.34
N PRO A 138 -27.06 37.12 13.16
CA PRO A 138 -27.32 36.03 12.27
C PRO A 138 -27.77 36.53 10.90
N GLY A 139 -27.32 35.87 9.87
CA GLY A 139 -27.88 36.18 8.56
C GLY A 139 -27.22 35.46 7.41
N ALA A 140 -27.92 34.47 6.89
CA ALA A 140 -28.11 34.19 5.48
C ALA A 140 -27.09 33.32 4.70
N ALA A 141 -27.73 32.36 4.11
CA ALA A 141 -27.49 31.74 2.81
C ALA A 141 -26.61 30.48 2.72
N ALA A 142 -27.30 29.38 2.56
CA ALA A 142 -26.79 28.11 2.06
C ALA A 142 -26.22 28.27 0.64
N PRO A 143 -25.10 27.65 0.31
CA PRO A 143 -24.65 27.55 -1.08
C PRO A 143 -25.40 26.44 -1.82
N ALA A 144 -25.83 26.79 -3.04
CA ALA A 144 -26.53 25.97 -4.00
C ALA A 144 -25.73 24.73 -4.41
N THR A 145 -26.43 23.61 -4.53
CA THR A 145 -25.99 22.37 -5.18
C THR A 145 -25.67 22.59 -6.64
N PRO A 146 -24.53 22.09 -7.17
CA PRO A 146 -24.29 22.08 -8.60
C PRO A 146 -25.13 21.01 -9.31
N ALA A 147 -25.72 21.41 -10.44
CA ALA A 147 -26.58 20.65 -11.29
C ALA A 147 -25.91 19.40 -11.87
N ALA A 148 -26.71 18.36 -12.04
CA ALA A 148 -26.38 17.11 -12.68
C ALA A 148 -25.91 17.29 -14.14
N ALA A 149 -24.84 16.55 -14.51
CA ALA A 149 -24.36 16.42 -15.87
C ALA A 149 -25.32 15.54 -16.71
N PRO A 150 -25.46 15.79 -18.02
CA PRO A 150 -26.39 15.06 -18.88
C PRO A 150 -25.88 13.67 -19.25
N ALA A 151 -26.78 12.70 -19.27
CA ALA A 151 -26.54 11.34 -19.69
C ALA A 151 -26.17 11.26 -21.18
N PHE A 152 -25.09 10.55 -21.46
CA PHE A 152 -24.66 10.21 -22.82
C PHE A 152 -25.50 9.03 -23.31
N GLN A 153 -26.33 9.24 -24.32
CA GLN A 153 -27.03 8.19 -25.03
C GLN A 153 -26.16 7.65 -26.17
N VAL A 154 -25.93 6.33 -26.12
CA VAL A 154 -25.31 5.57 -27.21
C VAL A 154 -26.45 5.08 -28.12
N THR A 155 -26.39 5.47 -29.35
CA THR A 155 -27.04 4.81 -30.47
C THR A 155 -26.05 3.90 -31.16
#